data_107992dc44dca0d14c846f1d2b5a8cc4
#
_entry.id   107992dc44dca0d14c846f1d2b5a8cc4
#
_cell.length_a   1.000
_cell.length_b   1.000
_cell.length_c   1.000
_cell.angle_alpha   90.00
_cell.angle_beta   90.00
_cell.angle_gamma   90.00
#
_symmetry.space_group_name_H-M   'P 1'
#
loop_
_entity.id
_entity.type
_entity.pdbx_description
1 polymer ?
#
loop_
_entity_poly.entity_id
_entity_poly.type
_entity_poly.pdbx_seq_one_letter_code
_entity_poly.pdbx_strand_id
1 'polypeptide(L)'
;MKNSNLLFSICVIFILLGTTQKIHGKDETANLLAGTAKVDITPPEKDAVNLAGQPLRKRDSLYARVVVLKDQKISLAIVSVDLIVFSSLKVITEAKKKWGVDHVILCATHTHAAMAPRGLLIKPPFSPDWTRNGKDPGTTIDWPALSSDPWYAETEDKIIAAIGKAMNNLFAAKLVSSKGPFESAYMAHNRRLVREGSTVLAMWENPDRRPTKPIDPTVGVIRIDDLKGKPRALMVQYACHPVATMSAGMVSRDFPGAMVDHIEQELGDNCMGMFLQGAQGDLDPYDLHNLKGENRFNIVRMAGISLAKGALKIASTFKETPKTESTPIQIKESLLTLAHRNGTNKSNVGILTVIINKDLALVAIPGEPFISHQIELTSKSPIKNTLILGLAYHGKGSPFVVYIPTVQAVKEGGYGAAECSFLAADAGEKMISEAVLSIQSLLKQTTPSK
;
A
#
# COMPACT_ATOMS: atom_id res chain seq x y z
N MET A 1 18.79 80.78 -46.59
CA MET A 1 19.07 79.39 -46.85
C MET A 1 19.45 78.73 -45.49
N LYS A 2 18.56 78.22 -44.74
CA LYS A 2 18.80 77.35 -43.60
C LYS A 2 17.51 76.56 -43.36
N ASN A 3 17.54 75.30 -43.73
CA ASN A 3 16.44 74.34 -43.48
C ASN A 3 16.51 73.88 -42.04
N SER A 4 15.43 74.04 -41.32
CA SER A 4 15.23 73.48 -39.97
C SER A 4 14.28 72.27 -40.10
N ASN A 5 14.80 71.07 -39.88
CA ASN A 5 14.05 69.83 -39.80
C ASN A 5 13.40 69.71 -38.42
N LEU A 6 12.10 69.68 -38.40
CA LEU A 6 11.27 69.44 -37.21
C LEU A 6 11.00 67.95 -37.11
N LEU A 7 11.62 67.27 -36.09
CA LEU A 7 11.40 65.89 -35.76
C LEU A 7 10.12 65.76 -34.89
N PHE A 8 9.09 65.14 -35.44
CA PHE A 8 7.88 64.75 -34.69
C PHE A 8 8.19 63.41 -34.00
N SER A 9 8.26 63.43 -32.66
CA SER A 9 8.27 62.22 -31.85
C SER A 9 6.82 61.72 -31.67
N ILE A 10 6.52 60.59 -32.28
CA ILE A 10 5.24 59.89 -32.03
C ILE A 10 5.45 58.98 -30.80
N CYS A 11 4.86 59.37 -29.67
CA CYS A 11 4.71 58.47 -28.53
C CYS A 11 3.60 57.46 -28.83
N VAL A 12 4.01 56.22 -29.08
CA VAL A 12 3.06 55.11 -29.16
C VAL A 12 2.79 54.61 -27.72
N ILE A 13 1.60 54.94 -27.19
CA ILE A 13 1.10 54.42 -25.94
C ILE A 13 0.59 53.00 -26.20
N PHE A 14 1.35 52.00 -25.78
CA PHE A 14 0.83 50.63 -25.68
C PHE A 14 -0.16 50.54 -24.53
N ILE A 15 -1.43 50.54 -24.86
CA ILE A 15 -2.50 50.15 -23.92
C ILE A 15 -2.42 48.61 -23.83
N LEU A 16 -1.79 48.08 -22.77
CA LEU A 16 -1.93 46.72 -22.35
C LEU A 16 -3.35 46.45 -21.92
N LEU A 17 -4.19 46.01 -22.86
CA LEU A 17 -5.45 45.35 -22.55
C LEU A 17 -5.12 44.04 -21.85
N GLY A 18 -5.00 44.09 -20.53
CA GLY A 18 -5.00 42.92 -19.70
C GLY A 18 -6.31 42.19 -19.87
N THR A 19 -6.34 41.17 -20.70
CA THR A 19 -7.43 40.19 -20.66
C THR A 19 -7.33 39.47 -19.29
N THR A 20 -8.08 39.98 -18.31
CA THR A 20 -8.44 39.21 -17.14
C THR A 20 -9.20 38.00 -17.66
N GLN A 21 -8.47 36.88 -17.84
CA GLN A 21 -9.13 35.61 -17.89
C GLN A 21 -9.92 35.51 -16.58
N LYS A 22 -11.24 35.71 -16.68
CA LYS A 22 -12.16 35.26 -15.65
C LYS A 22 -11.81 33.79 -15.39
N ILE A 23 -11.16 33.54 -14.28
CA ILE A 23 -11.10 32.23 -13.67
C ILE A 23 -12.56 31.81 -13.58
N HIS A 24 -12.93 30.89 -14.46
CA HIS A 24 -14.29 30.34 -14.51
C HIS A 24 -14.57 29.76 -13.14
N GLY A 25 -15.74 30.10 -12.67
CA GLY A 25 -16.41 29.78 -11.45
C GLY A 25 -15.76 28.71 -10.60
N LYS A 26 -15.52 29.04 -9.33
CA LYS A 26 -15.52 28.02 -8.29
C LYS A 26 -16.70 27.11 -8.60
N ASP A 27 -16.38 25.85 -9.06
CA ASP A 27 -17.33 24.76 -8.95
C ASP A 27 -17.57 24.61 -7.43
N GLU A 28 -18.61 25.34 -6.98
CA GLU A 28 -19.11 25.17 -5.63
C GLU A 28 -19.54 23.73 -5.50
N THR A 29 -18.86 23.03 -4.57
CA THR A 29 -19.24 21.75 -3.98
C THR A 29 -18.57 20.47 -4.46
N ALA A 30 -17.33 20.47 -4.87
CA ALA A 30 -16.58 19.22 -4.79
C ALA A 30 -16.14 19.02 -3.33
N ASN A 31 -16.87 18.19 -2.61
CA ASN A 31 -16.57 17.91 -1.20
C ASN A 31 -15.37 16.97 -1.02
N LEU A 32 -14.85 16.39 -2.10
CA LEU A 32 -13.64 15.58 -2.15
C LEU A 32 -12.76 16.07 -3.30
N LEU A 33 -11.50 16.35 -2.98
CA LEU A 33 -10.43 16.54 -3.94
C LEU A 33 -9.53 15.33 -3.95
N ALA A 34 -9.01 14.97 -5.11
CA ALA A 34 -7.99 13.92 -5.23
C ALA A 34 -6.83 14.41 -6.11
N GLY A 35 -5.64 13.87 -5.86
CA GLY A 35 -4.47 14.09 -6.68
C GLY A 35 -3.66 12.81 -6.80
N THR A 36 -3.01 12.62 -7.94
CA THR A 36 -2.23 11.41 -8.21
C THR A 36 -0.83 11.76 -8.69
N ALA A 37 0.16 10.93 -8.30
CA ALA A 37 1.51 11.02 -8.82
C ALA A 37 2.19 9.65 -8.81
N LYS A 38 3.11 9.45 -9.76
CA LYS A 38 3.97 8.27 -9.84
C LYS A 38 5.41 8.74 -10.00
N VAL A 39 6.34 8.07 -9.31
CA VAL A 39 7.78 8.34 -9.40
C VAL A 39 8.56 7.03 -9.48
N ASP A 40 9.61 7.02 -10.32
CA ASP A 40 10.53 5.89 -10.44
C ASP A 40 11.53 5.90 -9.27
N ILE A 41 11.54 4.79 -8.54
CA ILE A 41 12.43 4.54 -7.40
C ILE A 41 13.42 3.40 -7.69
N THR A 42 13.56 2.99 -8.94
CA THR A 42 14.46 1.91 -9.33
C THR A 42 15.89 2.22 -8.90
N PRO A 43 16.55 1.30 -8.19
CA PRO A 43 17.95 1.48 -7.83
C PRO A 43 18.85 1.46 -9.09
N PRO A 44 20.01 2.11 -9.05
CA PRO A 44 21.04 1.87 -10.06
C PRO A 44 21.42 0.37 -10.08
N GLU A 45 21.52 -0.23 -11.26
CA GLU A 45 21.74 -1.69 -11.40
C GLU A 45 23.01 -2.16 -10.69
N LYS A 46 24.07 -1.34 -10.70
CA LYS A 46 25.35 -1.62 -10.01
C LYS A 46 25.22 -1.73 -8.48
N ASP A 47 24.18 -1.15 -7.90
CA ASP A 47 23.93 -1.09 -6.47
C ASP A 47 22.80 -2.03 -6.04
N ALA A 48 22.05 -2.59 -7.00
CA ALA A 48 20.91 -3.44 -6.73
C ALA A 48 21.31 -4.79 -6.17
N VAL A 49 20.90 -5.07 -4.93
CA VAL A 49 21.11 -6.35 -4.24
C VAL A 49 19.82 -6.84 -3.59
N ASN A 50 19.68 -8.17 -3.50
CA ASN A 50 18.58 -8.78 -2.74
C ASN A 50 18.87 -8.76 -1.22
N LEU A 51 17.94 -9.31 -0.41
CA LEU A 51 18.12 -9.43 1.05
C LEU A 51 19.38 -10.22 1.47
N ALA A 52 19.87 -11.09 0.59
CA ALA A 52 21.10 -11.85 0.82
C ALA A 52 22.38 -11.12 0.38
N GLY A 53 22.25 -9.90 -0.12
CA GLY A 53 23.37 -9.13 -0.67
C GLY A 53 23.84 -9.59 -2.06
N GLN A 54 23.07 -10.45 -2.74
CA GLN A 54 23.42 -10.93 -4.09
C GLN A 54 22.98 -9.90 -5.14
N PRO A 55 23.79 -9.65 -6.19
CA PRO A 55 23.45 -8.71 -7.24
C PRO A 55 22.14 -9.05 -7.96
N LEU A 56 21.36 -8.02 -8.27
CA LEU A 56 20.14 -8.11 -9.06
C LEU A 56 20.32 -7.40 -10.39
N ARG A 57 19.81 -7.99 -11.48
CA ARG A 57 19.70 -7.34 -12.77
C ARG A 57 18.35 -6.62 -12.86
N LYS A 58 18.30 -5.50 -13.57
CA LYS A 58 17.05 -4.81 -13.82
C LYS A 58 16.19 -5.58 -14.83
N ARG A 59 14.95 -5.91 -14.43
CA ARG A 59 13.89 -6.35 -15.34
C ARG A 59 12.79 -5.29 -15.43
N ASP A 60 12.22 -4.93 -14.28
CA ASP A 60 11.16 -3.94 -14.18
C ASP A 60 11.67 -2.67 -13.49
N SER A 61 11.10 -1.53 -13.82
CA SER A 61 11.25 -0.33 -13.00
C SER A 61 10.37 -0.44 -11.76
N LEU A 62 10.88 -0.04 -10.59
CA LEU A 62 10.14 0.06 -9.34
C LEU A 62 9.55 1.46 -9.20
N TYR A 63 8.34 1.55 -8.68
CA TYR A 63 7.65 2.83 -8.52
C TYR A 63 7.13 3.05 -7.10
N ALA A 64 7.05 4.32 -6.72
CA ALA A 64 6.14 4.76 -5.69
C ALA A 64 4.95 5.47 -6.37
N ARG A 65 3.74 5.10 -5.98
CA ARG A 65 2.47 5.63 -6.48
C ARG A 65 1.74 6.31 -5.36
N VAL A 66 1.30 7.52 -5.60
CA VAL A 66 0.69 8.40 -4.59
C VAL A 66 -0.73 8.74 -5.00
N VAL A 67 -1.67 8.51 -4.11
CA VAL A 67 -3.02 9.08 -4.15
C VAL A 67 -3.17 10.00 -2.95
N VAL A 68 -3.52 11.24 -3.18
CA VAL A 68 -3.95 12.17 -2.14
C VAL A 68 -5.45 12.32 -2.22
N LEU A 69 -6.11 12.22 -1.06
CA LEU A 69 -7.51 12.54 -0.86
C LEU A 69 -7.60 13.71 0.11
N LYS A 70 -8.44 14.69 -0.20
CA LYS A 70 -8.62 15.86 0.65
C LYS A 70 -10.09 16.26 0.69
N ASP A 71 -10.64 16.36 1.88
CA ASP A 71 -11.91 17.02 2.15
C ASP A 71 -11.66 18.43 2.68
N GLN A 72 -12.69 19.06 3.27
CA GLN A 72 -12.58 20.40 3.84
C GLN A 72 -11.70 20.47 5.10
N LYS A 73 -11.45 19.35 5.76
CA LYS A 73 -10.81 19.29 7.09
C LYS A 73 -9.52 18.49 7.09
N ILE A 74 -9.44 17.42 6.31
CA ILE A 74 -8.39 16.41 6.38
C ILE A 74 -7.83 16.15 4.99
N SER A 75 -6.51 16.00 4.92
CA SER A 75 -5.78 15.51 3.76
C SER A 75 -5.03 14.23 4.12
N LEU A 76 -5.21 13.19 3.28
CA LEU A 76 -4.62 11.87 3.42
C LEU A 76 -3.85 11.51 2.16
N ALA A 77 -2.57 11.20 2.29
CA ALA A 77 -1.79 10.56 1.23
C ALA A 77 -1.70 9.06 1.47
N ILE A 78 -2.06 8.26 0.48
CA ILE A 78 -1.82 6.82 0.43
C ILE A 78 -0.73 6.59 -0.61
N VAL A 79 0.37 5.97 -0.19
CA VAL A 79 1.54 5.72 -1.03
C VAL A 79 1.78 4.22 -1.12
N SER A 80 1.72 3.67 -2.32
CA SER A 80 2.11 2.28 -2.60
C SER A 80 3.54 2.26 -3.11
N VAL A 81 4.41 1.46 -2.52
CA VAL A 81 5.84 1.42 -2.82
C VAL A 81 6.25 0.01 -3.23
N ASP A 82 6.87 -0.13 -4.41
CA ASP A 82 7.30 -1.44 -4.96
C ASP A 82 8.57 -1.95 -4.24
N LEU A 83 8.45 -2.16 -2.94
CA LEU A 83 9.49 -2.70 -2.06
C LEU A 83 8.93 -3.81 -1.18
N ILE A 84 9.83 -4.58 -0.55
CA ILE A 84 9.43 -5.62 0.39
C ILE A 84 8.80 -5.02 1.65
N VAL A 85 9.41 -3.95 2.17
CA VAL A 85 8.94 -3.14 3.31
C VAL A 85 9.39 -1.71 3.08
N PHE A 86 8.59 -0.74 3.50
CA PHE A 86 9.00 0.67 3.47
C PHE A 86 8.41 1.42 4.66
N SER A 87 9.27 2.06 5.43
CA SER A 87 8.87 2.90 6.56
C SER A 87 9.76 4.13 6.62
N SER A 88 9.17 5.31 6.69
CA SER A 88 9.94 6.55 6.76
C SER A 88 9.20 7.61 7.54
N LEU A 89 9.73 7.94 8.71
CA LEU A 89 9.25 9.07 9.48
C LEU A 89 9.58 10.40 8.77
N LYS A 90 10.70 10.44 8.04
CA LYS A 90 11.10 11.61 7.23
C LYS A 90 10.03 11.92 6.17
N VAL A 91 9.56 10.92 5.42
CA VAL A 91 8.50 11.13 4.42
C VAL A 91 7.25 11.71 5.06
N ILE A 92 6.80 11.18 6.19
CA ILE A 92 5.60 11.66 6.87
C ILE A 92 5.77 13.10 7.38
N THR A 93 6.88 13.38 8.07
CA THR A 93 7.11 14.69 8.67
C THR A 93 7.36 15.78 7.63
N GLU A 94 8.13 15.48 6.59
CA GLU A 94 8.40 16.45 5.52
C GLU A 94 7.18 16.64 4.58
N ALA A 95 6.36 15.62 4.34
CA ALA A 95 5.12 15.79 3.60
C ALA A 95 4.15 16.73 4.34
N LYS A 96 4.01 16.55 5.66
CA LYS A 96 3.23 17.46 6.50
C LYS A 96 3.77 18.88 6.47
N LYS A 97 5.08 19.03 6.66
CA LYS A 97 5.75 20.34 6.75
C LYS A 97 5.73 21.11 5.43
N LYS A 98 6.06 20.44 4.32
CA LYS A 98 6.22 21.08 3.00
C LYS A 98 4.92 21.24 2.25
N TRP A 99 4.00 20.28 2.39
CA TRP A 99 2.82 20.17 1.54
C TRP A 99 1.49 20.25 2.31
N GLY A 100 1.54 20.31 3.64
CA GLY A 100 0.34 20.42 4.48
C GLY A 100 -0.53 19.16 4.45
N VAL A 101 0.06 17.98 4.21
CA VAL A 101 -0.66 16.71 4.27
C VAL A 101 -0.80 16.28 5.73
N ASP A 102 -2.01 16.08 6.22
CA ASP A 102 -2.26 15.76 7.63
C ASP A 102 -1.83 14.34 7.99
N HIS A 103 -2.14 13.38 7.12
CA HIS A 103 -1.85 11.96 7.32
C HIS A 103 -1.22 11.33 6.08
N VAL A 104 -0.27 10.42 6.30
CA VAL A 104 0.39 9.64 5.24
C VAL A 104 0.38 8.18 5.64
N ILE A 105 -0.04 7.30 4.73
CA ILE A 105 0.08 5.85 4.83
C ILE A 105 1.05 5.38 3.76
N LEU A 106 2.15 4.75 4.19
CA LEU A 106 3.14 4.14 3.31
C LEU A 106 2.90 2.64 3.28
N CYS A 107 2.43 2.11 2.14
CA CYS A 107 2.14 0.69 1.95
C CYS A 107 3.19 0.06 1.03
N ALA A 108 3.92 -0.95 1.48
CA ALA A 108 4.77 -1.73 0.58
C ALA A 108 3.91 -2.71 -0.23
N THR A 109 4.23 -2.91 -1.52
CA THR A 109 3.61 -3.99 -2.32
C THR A 109 4.10 -5.36 -1.87
N HIS A 110 5.21 -5.40 -1.14
CA HIS A 110 5.86 -6.58 -0.61
C HIS A 110 6.54 -7.46 -1.68
N THR A 111 6.91 -6.89 -2.82
CA THR A 111 7.70 -7.66 -3.79
C THR A 111 9.05 -8.07 -3.20
N HIS A 112 9.31 -9.37 -3.19
CA HIS A 112 10.57 -9.95 -2.70
C HIS A 112 11.69 -9.88 -3.75
N ALA A 113 11.39 -9.40 -4.93
CA ALA A 113 12.36 -9.17 -6.00
C ALA A 113 12.74 -7.68 -6.15
N ALA A 114 12.61 -6.90 -5.07
CA ALA A 114 13.09 -5.53 -5.02
C ALA A 114 14.48 -5.46 -4.37
N MET A 115 15.17 -4.34 -4.56
CA MET A 115 16.39 -4.05 -3.82
C MET A 115 16.10 -3.99 -2.30
N ALA A 116 16.99 -4.58 -1.53
CA ALA A 116 17.00 -4.40 -0.08
C ALA A 116 17.97 -3.28 0.30
N PRO A 117 17.56 -2.32 1.15
CA PRO A 117 18.48 -1.36 1.73
C PRO A 117 19.61 -2.08 2.49
N ARG A 118 20.82 -1.55 2.47
CA ARG A 118 22.00 -2.21 3.07
C ARG A 118 21.81 -2.56 4.56
N GLY A 119 21.05 -1.74 5.30
CA GLY A 119 20.73 -2.01 6.71
C GLY A 119 19.72 -3.15 6.93
N LEU A 120 19.04 -3.62 5.87
CA LEU A 120 18.06 -4.70 5.92
C LEU A 120 18.63 -6.05 5.47
N LEU A 121 19.92 -6.13 5.11
CA LEU A 121 20.54 -7.36 4.62
C LEU A 121 20.55 -8.43 5.70
N ILE A 122 19.98 -9.59 5.37
CA ILE A 122 19.97 -10.78 6.22
C ILE A 122 21.23 -11.59 5.92
N LYS A 123 22.10 -11.78 6.92
CA LYS A 123 23.30 -12.62 6.77
C LYS A 123 22.93 -14.10 6.77
N PRO A 124 23.51 -14.94 5.88
CA PRO A 124 23.35 -16.39 5.96
C PRO A 124 23.93 -16.95 7.28
N PRO A 125 23.36 -18.06 7.83
CA PRO A 125 22.23 -18.80 7.29
C PRO A 125 20.90 -18.05 7.44
N PHE A 126 20.04 -18.19 6.44
CA PHE A 126 18.75 -17.48 6.31
C PHE A 126 17.71 -17.80 7.39
N SER A 127 18.08 -18.44 8.47
CA SER A 127 17.22 -18.48 9.63
C SER A 127 17.91 -17.68 10.72
N PRO A 128 17.44 -16.46 10.95
CA PRO A 128 17.86 -15.73 12.12
C PRO A 128 17.64 -16.60 13.34
N ASP A 129 18.59 -16.67 14.26
CA ASP A 129 18.49 -17.49 15.50
C ASP A 129 17.19 -17.21 16.28
N TRP A 130 16.66 -15.99 16.15
CA TRP A 130 15.39 -15.61 16.76
C TRP A 130 14.17 -16.30 16.14
N THR A 131 14.23 -16.73 14.85
CA THR A 131 13.10 -17.41 14.20
C THR A 131 12.94 -18.84 14.68
N ARG A 132 14.04 -19.51 15.07
CA ARG A 132 14.06 -20.92 15.48
C ARG A 132 13.94 -21.11 16.99
N ASN A 133 14.45 -20.19 17.77
CA ASN A 133 14.59 -20.36 19.22
C ASN A 133 13.61 -19.53 20.04
N GLY A 134 12.61 -18.88 19.41
CA GLY A 134 11.66 -17.99 20.10
C GLY A 134 12.35 -16.80 20.79
N LYS A 135 13.62 -16.54 20.49
CA LYS A 135 14.31 -15.35 20.99
C LYS A 135 13.72 -14.14 20.30
N ASP A 136 13.28 -13.21 21.11
CA ASP A 136 12.89 -11.88 20.67
C ASP A 136 14.01 -11.29 19.80
N PRO A 137 13.75 -10.88 18.55
CA PRO A 137 14.76 -10.21 17.75
C PRO A 137 15.29 -8.93 18.42
N GLY A 138 14.64 -8.49 19.51
CA GLY A 138 15.04 -7.31 20.29
C GLY A 138 15.03 -6.01 19.51
N THR A 139 14.81 -6.09 18.22
CA THR A 139 14.95 -4.98 17.30
C THR A 139 13.83 -4.98 16.29
N THR A 140 12.96 -4.05 16.43
CA THR A 140 12.33 -3.41 15.28
C THR A 140 13.45 -3.02 14.30
N ILE A 141 13.23 -3.20 13.00
CA ILE A 141 14.15 -2.70 11.97
C ILE A 141 14.52 -1.26 12.31
N ASP A 142 15.80 -0.97 12.39
CA ASP A 142 16.27 0.38 12.66
C ASP A 142 16.08 1.27 11.41
N TRP A 143 14.90 1.85 11.29
CA TRP A 143 14.53 2.71 10.18
C TRP A 143 15.42 3.96 10.03
N PRO A 144 15.90 4.60 11.11
CA PRO A 144 16.92 5.65 11.01
C PRO A 144 18.22 5.16 10.37
N ALA A 145 18.64 3.92 10.64
CA ALA A 145 19.82 3.34 9.99
C ALA A 145 19.60 3.08 8.50
N LEU A 146 18.37 2.75 8.07
CA LEU A 146 18.04 2.61 6.64
C LEU A 146 18.14 3.94 5.90
N SER A 147 17.73 5.05 6.49
CA SER A 147 17.86 6.40 5.90
C SER A 147 19.31 6.82 5.67
N SER A 148 20.28 6.11 6.22
CA SER A 148 21.71 6.29 5.92
C SER A 148 22.15 5.66 4.61
N ASP A 149 21.35 4.75 4.03
CA ASP A 149 21.57 4.21 2.70
C ASP A 149 21.24 5.28 1.64
N PRO A 150 22.18 5.66 0.74
CA PRO A 150 21.97 6.76 -0.20
C PRO A 150 20.76 6.56 -1.12
N TRP A 151 20.53 5.34 -1.61
CA TRP A 151 19.38 5.05 -2.46
C TRP A 151 18.06 5.12 -1.67
N TYR A 152 18.05 4.66 -0.42
CA TYR A 152 16.86 4.76 0.42
C TYR A 152 16.53 6.22 0.72
N ALA A 153 17.54 7.04 1.03
CA ALA A 153 17.37 8.48 1.27
C ALA A 153 16.86 9.21 0.02
N GLU A 154 17.39 8.87 -1.17
CA GLU A 154 16.90 9.40 -2.45
C GLU A 154 15.46 8.97 -2.71
N THR A 155 15.10 7.73 -2.39
CA THR A 155 13.72 7.21 -2.50
C THR A 155 12.78 7.98 -1.61
N GLU A 156 13.17 8.29 -0.36
CA GLU A 156 12.39 9.14 0.52
C GLU A 156 12.12 10.52 -0.09
N ASP A 157 13.17 11.18 -0.61
CA ASP A 157 13.04 12.51 -1.22
C ASP A 157 12.17 12.49 -2.49
N LYS A 158 12.28 11.46 -3.32
CA LYS A 158 11.40 11.23 -4.47
C LYS A 158 9.93 11.07 -4.06
N ILE A 159 9.65 10.32 -2.99
CA ILE A 159 8.28 10.12 -2.49
C ILE A 159 7.73 11.45 -1.93
N ILE A 160 8.51 12.21 -1.17
CA ILE A 160 8.11 13.53 -0.67
C ILE A 160 7.75 14.46 -1.83
N ALA A 161 8.56 14.50 -2.89
CA ALA A 161 8.30 15.29 -4.08
C ALA A 161 7.04 14.81 -4.83
N ALA A 162 6.81 13.49 -4.91
CA ALA A 162 5.62 12.91 -5.52
C ALA A 162 4.34 13.26 -4.74
N ILE A 163 4.38 13.25 -3.41
CA ILE A 163 3.27 13.71 -2.57
C ILE A 163 2.98 15.19 -2.88
N GLY A 164 4.01 16.04 -2.97
CA GLY A 164 3.86 17.44 -3.35
C GLY A 164 3.25 17.62 -4.74
N LYS A 165 3.69 16.81 -5.71
CA LYS A 165 3.10 16.81 -7.07
C LYS A 165 1.62 16.46 -7.04
N ALA A 166 1.22 15.45 -6.26
CA ALA A 166 -0.19 15.07 -6.11
C ALA A 166 -1.01 16.19 -5.43
N MET A 167 -0.46 16.82 -4.38
CA MET A 167 -1.11 17.96 -3.70
C MET A 167 -1.28 19.19 -4.59
N ASN A 168 -0.31 19.48 -5.45
CA ASN A 168 -0.38 20.63 -6.37
C ASN A 168 -1.30 20.40 -7.57
N ASN A 169 -1.69 19.15 -7.85
CA ASN A 169 -2.55 18.76 -8.97
C ASN A 169 -3.87 18.16 -8.50
N LEU A 170 -4.43 18.70 -7.41
CA LEU A 170 -5.73 18.26 -6.91
C LEU A 170 -6.83 18.60 -7.92
N PHE A 171 -7.74 17.66 -8.13
CA PHE A 171 -8.95 17.81 -8.94
C PHE A 171 -10.18 17.42 -8.13
N ALA A 172 -11.33 17.97 -8.49
CA ALA A 172 -12.61 17.59 -7.93
C ALA A 172 -12.92 16.12 -8.28
N ALA A 173 -13.17 15.29 -7.26
CA ALA A 173 -13.22 13.86 -7.40
C ALA A 173 -14.49 13.24 -6.83
N LYS A 174 -14.83 12.06 -7.39
CA LYS A 174 -15.76 11.10 -6.83
C LYS A 174 -15.00 9.84 -6.47
N LEU A 175 -15.30 9.25 -5.31
CA LEU A 175 -14.72 7.99 -4.86
C LEU A 175 -15.81 6.94 -4.75
N VAL A 176 -15.56 5.78 -5.34
CA VAL A 176 -16.45 4.62 -5.28
C VAL A 176 -15.63 3.41 -4.88
N SER A 177 -16.18 2.56 -4.01
CA SER A 177 -15.51 1.33 -3.60
C SER A 177 -16.46 0.14 -3.60
N SER A 178 -15.90 -1.05 -3.83
CA SER A 178 -16.61 -2.31 -3.66
C SER A 178 -15.62 -3.44 -3.38
N LYS A 179 -16.14 -4.54 -2.85
CA LYS A 179 -15.45 -5.83 -2.78
C LYS A 179 -16.21 -6.84 -3.63
N GLY A 180 -15.48 -7.71 -4.30
CA GLY A 180 -16.09 -8.77 -5.10
C GLY A 180 -15.25 -10.04 -5.10
N PRO A 181 -15.85 -11.19 -5.41
CA PRO A 181 -15.13 -12.45 -5.52
C PRO A 181 -14.16 -12.42 -6.70
N PHE A 182 -13.00 -13.03 -6.49
CA PHE A 182 -11.99 -13.25 -7.50
C PHE A 182 -11.49 -14.69 -7.41
N GLU A 183 -11.64 -15.42 -8.48
CA GLU A 183 -11.12 -16.78 -8.59
C GLU A 183 -10.07 -16.83 -9.70
N SER A 184 -8.88 -17.29 -9.35
CA SER A 184 -7.81 -17.50 -10.32
C SER A 184 -6.99 -18.72 -9.96
N ALA A 185 -6.76 -19.55 -10.97
CA ALA A 185 -5.90 -20.72 -10.85
C ALA A 185 -4.44 -20.38 -10.51
N TYR A 186 -4.03 -19.13 -10.69
CA TYR A 186 -2.66 -18.64 -10.47
C TYR A 186 -2.47 -17.94 -9.12
N MET A 187 -3.56 -17.75 -8.36
CA MET A 187 -3.49 -16.97 -7.14
C MET A 187 -3.38 -17.84 -5.88
N ALA A 188 -3.53 -17.24 -4.75
CA ALA A 188 -3.05 -17.66 -3.45
C ALA A 188 -3.58 -19.00 -2.91
N HIS A 189 -2.73 -19.65 -2.16
CA HIS A 189 -3.11 -20.68 -1.20
C HIS A 189 -2.63 -20.29 0.22
N ASN A 190 -3.29 -20.82 1.26
CA ASN A 190 -2.81 -20.69 2.63
C ASN A 190 -1.64 -21.66 2.86
N ARG A 191 -0.81 -21.39 3.85
CA ARG A 191 0.31 -22.25 4.24
C ARG A 191 -0.16 -23.69 4.47
N ARG A 192 0.59 -24.63 3.95
CA ARG A 192 0.37 -26.06 4.13
C ARG A 192 1.34 -26.58 5.20
N LEU A 193 0.80 -27.08 6.31
CA LEU A 193 1.61 -27.58 7.40
C LEU A 193 1.91 -29.08 7.23
N VAL A 194 3.18 -29.44 7.36
CA VAL A 194 3.65 -30.82 7.36
C VAL A 194 4.38 -31.06 8.68
N ARG A 195 4.12 -32.20 9.33
CA ARG A 195 4.80 -32.59 10.56
C ARG A 195 5.88 -33.63 10.28
N GLU A 196 7.08 -33.35 10.73
CA GLU A 196 8.23 -34.26 10.70
C GLU A 196 8.71 -34.46 12.14
N GLY A 197 8.25 -35.53 12.80
CA GLY A 197 8.47 -35.74 14.22
C GLY A 197 7.82 -34.61 15.05
N SER A 198 8.62 -33.91 15.84
CA SER A 198 8.17 -32.75 16.63
C SER A 198 8.20 -31.42 15.83
N THR A 199 8.79 -31.41 14.64
CA THR A 199 8.94 -30.20 13.82
C THR A 199 7.70 -29.97 12.96
N VAL A 200 7.23 -28.74 12.90
CA VAL A 200 6.17 -28.31 12.00
C VAL A 200 6.77 -27.43 10.92
N LEU A 201 6.63 -27.84 9.67
CA LEU A 201 7.08 -27.09 8.51
C LEU A 201 5.88 -26.44 7.81
N ALA A 202 5.98 -25.17 7.55
CA ALA A 202 5.04 -24.49 6.65
C ALA A 202 5.60 -24.61 5.22
N MET A 203 4.88 -25.34 4.39
CA MET A 203 5.26 -25.53 2.99
C MET A 203 4.77 -24.33 2.16
N TRP A 204 5.71 -23.65 1.54
CA TRP A 204 5.46 -22.53 0.63
C TRP A 204 4.92 -22.97 -0.72
N GLU A 205 5.16 -24.26 -1.06
CA GLU A 205 4.80 -24.82 -2.33
C GLU A 205 3.51 -25.64 -2.22
N ASN A 206 2.66 -25.50 -3.21
CA ASN A 206 1.46 -26.31 -3.38
C ASN A 206 1.28 -26.72 -4.86
N PRO A 207 2.24 -27.49 -5.41
CA PRO A 207 2.25 -27.84 -6.83
C PRO A 207 1.02 -28.63 -7.25
N ASP A 208 0.46 -29.44 -6.35
CA ASP A 208 -0.75 -30.22 -6.57
C ASP A 208 -2.04 -29.37 -6.45
N ARG A 209 -1.92 -28.08 -6.17
CA ARG A 209 -3.02 -27.14 -5.95
C ARG A 209 -4.07 -27.67 -4.97
N ARG A 210 -3.61 -28.29 -3.88
CA ARG A 210 -4.50 -28.81 -2.83
C ARG A 210 -5.24 -27.66 -2.17
N PRO A 211 -6.56 -27.78 -1.99
CA PRO A 211 -7.32 -26.76 -1.27
C PRO A 211 -6.76 -26.54 0.13
N THR A 212 -6.53 -25.29 0.48
CA THR A 212 -6.06 -24.84 1.79
C THR A 212 -7.02 -23.80 2.37
N LYS A 213 -7.08 -23.68 3.67
CA LYS A 213 -7.95 -22.72 4.37
C LYS A 213 -7.25 -22.18 5.62
N PRO A 214 -7.62 -20.96 6.08
CA PRO A 214 -8.59 -20.06 5.46
C PRO A 214 -8.05 -19.35 4.20
N ILE A 215 -8.96 -18.90 3.33
CA ILE A 215 -8.68 -18.03 2.18
C ILE A 215 -9.80 -17.00 2.10
N ASP A 216 -9.47 -15.75 1.79
CA ASP A 216 -10.42 -14.72 1.37
C ASP A 216 -10.21 -14.45 -0.14
N PRO A 217 -11.07 -14.99 -1.02
CA PRO A 217 -10.93 -14.80 -2.45
C PRO A 217 -11.45 -13.44 -2.94
N THR A 218 -11.72 -12.51 -2.04
CA THR A 218 -12.25 -11.20 -2.43
C THR A 218 -11.14 -10.22 -2.81
N VAL A 219 -11.47 -9.37 -3.78
CA VAL A 219 -10.66 -8.21 -4.19
C VAL A 219 -11.38 -6.95 -3.78
N GLY A 220 -10.68 -6.08 -3.08
CA GLY A 220 -11.15 -4.72 -2.79
C GLY A 220 -10.76 -3.79 -3.94
N VAL A 221 -11.71 -2.97 -4.39
CA VAL A 221 -11.50 -2.01 -5.49
C VAL A 221 -11.98 -0.64 -5.05
N ILE A 222 -11.12 0.37 -5.22
CA ILE A 222 -11.42 1.76 -4.98
C ILE A 222 -11.13 2.51 -6.29
N ARG A 223 -12.16 3.15 -6.88
CA ARG A 223 -12.02 3.96 -8.08
C ARG A 223 -12.21 5.42 -7.73
N ILE A 224 -11.33 6.25 -8.26
CA ILE A 224 -11.39 7.70 -8.15
C ILE A 224 -11.59 8.25 -9.54
N ASP A 225 -12.74 8.91 -9.74
CA ASP A 225 -13.13 9.53 -11.00
C ASP A 225 -13.09 11.07 -10.86
N ASP A 226 -12.84 11.78 -11.95
CA ASP A 226 -13.14 13.20 -12.00
C ASP A 226 -14.66 13.43 -12.10
N LEU A 227 -15.09 14.69 -12.02
CA LEU A 227 -16.53 15.03 -12.07
C LEU A 227 -17.18 14.68 -13.41
N LYS A 228 -16.39 14.45 -14.47
CA LYS A 228 -16.87 14.00 -15.78
C LYS A 228 -17.02 12.49 -15.87
N GLY A 229 -16.71 11.78 -14.78
CA GLY A 229 -16.78 10.31 -14.72
C GLY A 229 -15.56 9.61 -15.34
N LYS A 230 -14.49 10.35 -15.63
CA LYS A 230 -13.26 9.75 -16.15
C LYS A 230 -12.45 9.17 -14.99
N PRO A 231 -12.07 7.87 -15.02
CA PRO A 231 -11.19 7.27 -14.02
C PRO A 231 -9.81 7.95 -13.99
N ARG A 232 -9.36 8.31 -12.80
CA ARG A 232 -8.06 8.94 -12.55
C ARG A 232 -7.15 8.06 -11.70
N ALA A 233 -7.73 7.19 -10.88
CA ALA A 233 -7.02 6.13 -10.19
C ALA A 233 -7.91 4.91 -9.97
N LEU A 234 -7.30 3.71 -10.05
CA LEU A 234 -7.88 2.45 -9.64
C LEU A 234 -6.96 1.74 -8.65
N MET A 235 -7.36 1.70 -7.39
CA MET A 235 -6.62 1.05 -6.32
C MET A 235 -7.21 -0.33 -6.09
N VAL A 236 -6.36 -1.35 -6.04
CA VAL A 236 -6.75 -2.75 -5.90
C VAL A 236 -6.09 -3.34 -4.67
N GLN A 237 -6.90 -3.79 -3.71
CA GLN A 237 -6.43 -4.49 -2.52
C GLN A 237 -6.63 -6.00 -2.71
N TYR A 238 -5.55 -6.75 -2.51
CA TYR A 238 -5.58 -8.21 -2.54
C TYR A 238 -4.55 -8.78 -1.58
N ALA A 239 -4.85 -9.94 -0.99
CA ALA A 239 -3.98 -10.61 -0.03
C ALA A 239 -3.27 -11.79 -0.68
N CYS A 240 -2.00 -11.61 -1.02
CA CYS A 240 -1.09 -12.66 -1.51
C CYS A 240 0.35 -12.15 -1.50
N HIS A 241 1.31 -12.98 -1.09
CA HIS A 241 2.72 -12.65 -1.16
C HIS A 241 3.20 -12.54 -2.62
N PRO A 242 3.85 -11.44 -3.03
CA PRO A 242 4.48 -11.33 -4.34
C PRO A 242 5.92 -11.86 -4.27
N VAL A 243 6.05 -13.17 -4.21
CA VAL A 243 7.32 -13.90 -4.02
C VAL A 243 7.69 -14.80 -5.20
N ALA A 244 6.86 -14.85 -6.24
CA ALA A 244 7.09 -15.72 -7.39
C ALA A 244 8.37 -15.38 -8.17
N THR A 245 8.86 -14.14 -8.08
CA THR A 245 10.10 -13.70 -8.72
C THR A 245 11.29 -13.58 -7.75
N MET A 246 11.13 -13.90 -6.47
CA MET A 246 12.13 -13.72 -5.40
C MET A 246 13.50 -14.30 -5.74
N SER A 247 13.56 -15.52 -6.32
CA SER A 247 14.80 -16.22 -6.65
C SER A 247 15.26 -16.02 -8.10
N ALA A 248 14.70 -15.04 -8.82
CA ALA A 248 15.02 -14.83 -10.23
C ALA A 248 16.34 -14.09 -10.48
N GLY A 249 16.97 -13.51 -9.45
CA GLY A 249 18.16 -12.68 -9.58
C GLY A 249 17.90 -11.38 -10.34
N MET A 250 16.65 -10.90 -10.32
CA MET A 250 16.22 -9.72 -11.06
C MET A 250 15.36 -8.82 -10.18
N VAL A 251 15.44 -7.52 -10.42
CA VAL A 251 14.50 -6.54 -9.87
C VAL A 251 13.18 -6.67 -10.60
N SER A 252 12.11 -6.97 -9.88
CA SER A 252 10.77 -7.13 -10.44
C SER A 252 9.69 -6.65 -9.47
N ARG A 253 8.62 -6.09 -10.02
CA ARG A 253 7.40 -5.74 -9.26
C ARG A 253 6.47 -6.94 -9.01
N ASP A 254 6.85 -8.13 -9.48
CA ASP A 254 6.03 -9.35 -9.41
C ASP A 254 4.62 -9.14 -10.00
N PHE A 255 3.62 -9.94 -9.58
CA PHE A 255 2.24 -9.81 -10.10
C PHE A 255 1.57 -8.45 -9.81
N PRO A 256 1.87 -7.72 -8.70
CA PRO A 256 1.34 -6.38 -8.51
C PRO A 256 1.69 -5.43 -9.66
N GLY A 257 2.95 -5.49 -10.12
CA GLY A 257 3.38 -4.69 -11.27
C GLY A 257 2.63 -5.02 -12.55
N ALA A 258 2.48 -6.29 -12.87
CA ALA A 258 1.74 -6.73 -14.05
C ALA A 258 0.24 -6.37 -13.97
N MET A 259 -0.35 -6.40 -12.78
CA MET A 259 -1.71 -5.94 -12.54
C MET A 259 -1.85 -4.45 -12.84
N VAL A 260 -0.97 -3.64 -12.28
CA VAL A 260 -1.01 -2.19 -12.45
C VAL A 260 -0.83 -1.79 -13.91
N ASP A 261 0.15 -2.39 -14.60
CA ASP A 261 0.42 -2.10 -16.01
C ASP A 261 -0.81 -2.42 -16.89
N HIS A 262 -1.48 -3.53 -16.62
CA HIS A 262 -2.71 -3.88 -17.36
C HIS A 262 -3.86 -2.91 -17.07
N ILE A 263 -4.03 -2.46 -15.83
CA ILE A 263 -5.04 -1.44 -15.49
C ILE A 263 -4.75 -0.12 -16.20
N GLU A 264 -3.48 0.34 -16.17
CA GLU A 264 -3.06 1.58 -16.84
C GLU A 264 -3.24 1.48 -18.36
N GLN A 265 -3.02 0.28 -18.94
CA GLN A 265 -3.25 0.02 -20.36
C GLN A 265 -4.75 0.07 -20.73
N GLU A 266 -5.63 -0.55 -19.94
CA GLU A 266 -7.08 -0.62 -20.23
C GLU A 266 -7.81 0.72 -19.99
N LEU A 267 -7.41 1.47 -18.95
CA LEU A 267 -8.05 2.72 -18.58
C LEU A 267 -7.36 3.97 -19.18
N GLY A 268 -6.21 3.78 -19.80
CA GLY A 268 -5.41 4.82 -20.46
C GLY A 268 -4.49 5.60 -19.49
N ASP A 269 -3.54 6.32 -20.08
CA ASP A 269 -2.38 6.96 -19.40
C ASP A 269 -2.73 7.96 -18.30
N ASN A 270 -3.98 8.41 -18.23
CA ASN A 270 -4.44 9.35 -17.20
C ASN A 270 -5.05 8.67 -15.96
N CYS A 271 -5.14 7.33 -15.98
CA CYS A 271 -5.62 6.56 -14.84
C CYS A 271 -4.44 5.81 -14.22
N MET A 272 -4.13 6.11 -12.97
CA MET A 272 -3.06 5.44 -12.24
C MET A 272 -3.58 4.16 -11.58
N GLY A 273 -2.99 3.01 -11.93
CA GLY A 273 -3.17 1.77 -11.19
C GLY A 273 -2.39 1.80 -9.87
N MET A 274 -2.93 1.19 -8.80
CA MET A 274 -2.22 1.07 -7.52
C MET A 274 -2.56 -0.27 -6.86
N PHE A 275 -1.55 -1.00 -6.41
CA PHE A 275 -1.74 -2.20 -5.59
C PHE A 275 -1.65 -1.83 -4.11
N LEU A 276 -2.54 -2.38 -3.31
CA LEU A 276 -2.54 -2.29 -1.85
C LEU A 276 -2.49 -3.70 -1.27
N GLN A 277 -1.47 -3.98 -0.47
CA GLN A 277 -1.33 -5.30 0.12
C GLN A 277 -2.39 -5.54 1.19
N GLY A 278 -3.00 -6.73 1.16
CA GLY A 278 -3.95 -7.18 2.18
C GLY A 278 -3.29 -7.92 3.33
N ALA A 279 -4.04 -8.80 3.98
CA ALA A 279 -3.54 -9.68 5.03
C ALA A 279 -2.89 -10.93 4.40
N GLN A 280 -1.66 -10.79 3.93
CA GLN A 280 -0.98 -11.81 3.14
C GLN A 280 -0.12 -12.78 3.97
N GLY A 281 0.04 -12.56 5.28
CA GLY A 281 1.05 -13.20 6.10
C GLY A 281 1.14 -14.74 6.02
N ASP A 282 0.04 -15.41 5.67
CA ASP A 282 -0.05 -16.86 5.49
C ASP A 282 -0.50 -17.28 4.07
N LEU A 283 -0.44 -16.37 3.10
CA LEU A 283 -0.87 -16.62 1.73
C LEU A 283 0.27 -16.52 0.73
N ASP A 284 0.53 -17.60 0.00
CA ASP A 284 1.53 -17.69 -1.06
C ASP A 284 0.88 -18.00 -2.42
N PRO A 285 1.47 -17.58 -3.54
CA PRO A 285 1.00 -18.00 -4.85
C PRO A 285 1.31 -19.48 -5.09
N TYR A 286 0.43 -20.17 -5.82
CA TYR A 286 0.57 -21.61 -6.08
C TYR A 286 1.88 -22.00 -6.78
N ASP A 287 2.40 -21.16 -7.64
CA ASP A 287 3.52 -21.50 -8.52
C ASP A 287 4.81 -20.80 -8.11
N LEU A 288 5.30 -21.07 -6.87
CA LEU A 288 6.47 -20.41 -6.31
C LEU A 288 7.81 -20.92 -6.83
N HIS A 289 8.00 -22.24 -6.88
CA HIS A 289 9.35 -22.82 -6.97
C HIS A 289 9.65 -23.58 -8.25
N ASN A 290 8.64 -24.06 -8.95
CA ASN A 290 8.82 -24.88 -10.16
C ASN A 290 9.09 -24.06 -11.43
N LEU A 291 9.07 -22.72 -11.32
CA LEU A 291 9.20 -21.84 -12.45
C LEU A 291 10.66 -21.41 -12.64
N LYS A 292 11.25 -21.76 -13.78
CA LYS A 292 12.59 -21.35 -14.17
C LYS A 292 12.55 -20.42 -15.38
N GLY A 293 13.51 -19.48 -15.42
CA GLY A 293 13.70 -18.60 -16.56
C GLY A 293 12.46 -17.73 -16.90
N GLU A 294 12.25 -17.50 -18.18
CA GLU A 294 11.16 -16.65 -18.70
C GLU A 294 9.75 -17.18 -18.40
N ASN A 295 9.58 -18.49 -18.20
CA ASN A 295 8.28 -19.06 -17.86
C ASN A 295 7.73 -18.49 -16.55
N ARG A 296 8.59 -18.26 -15.55
CA ARG A 296 8.22 -17.62 -14.28
C ARG A 296 7.57 -16.26 -14.51
N PHE A 297 8.20 -15.40 -15.29
CA PHE A 297 7.67 -14.06 -15.57
C PHE A 297 6.38 -14.07 -16.40
N ASN A 298 6.21 -15.05 -17.28
CA ASN A 298 4.95 -15.24 -17.99
C ASN A 298 3.80 -15.58 -17.03
N ILE A 299 4.02 -16.47 -16.08
CA ILE A 299 3.00 -16.84 -15.07
C ILE A 299 2.69 -15.66 -14.17
N VAL A 300 3.70 -14.95 -13.69
CA VAL A 300 3.53 -13.73 -12.89
C VAL A 300 2.72 -12.67 -13.67
N ARG A 301 3.04 -12.48 -14.95
CA ARG A 301 2.28 -11.57 -15.83
C ARG A 301 0.82 -12.02 -15.99
N MET A 302 0.57 -13.30 -16.19
CA MET A 302 -0.80 -13.84 -16.31
C MET A 302 -1.58 -13.68 -15.01
N ALA A 303 -0.95 -13.93 -13.85
CA ALA A 303 -1.55 -13.72 -12.54
C ALA A 303 -1.96 -12.26 -12.33
N GLY A 304 -1.05 -11.32 -12.62
CA GLY A 304 -1.34 -9.89 -12.52
C GLY A 304 -2.44 -9.44 -13.46
N ILE A 305 -2.42 -9.86 -14.73
CA ILE A 305 -3.49 -9.57 -15.71
C ILE A 305 -4.83 -10.14 -15.24
N SER A 306 -4.85 -11.37 -14.71
CA SER A 306 -6.07 -11.98 -14.18
C SER A 306 -6.66 -11.17 -13.04
N LEU A 307 -5.81 -10.73 -12.09
CA LEU A 307 -6.23 -9.87 -10.98
C LEU A 307 -6.76 -8.52 -11.48
N ALA A 308 -6.08 -7.89 -12.45
CA ALA A 308 -6.52 -6.65 -13.08
C ALA A 308 -7.90 -6.80 -13.73
N LYS A 309 -8.13 -7.87 -14.51
CA LYS A 309 -9.43 -8.15 -15.13
C LYS A 309 -10.53 -8.34 -14.10
N GLY A 310 -10.24 -9.05 -12.99
CA GLY A 310 -11.16 -9.18 -11.86
C GLY A 310 -11.53 -7.83 -11.25
N ALA A 311 -10.53 -6.99 -10.99
CA ALA A 311 -10.73 -5.65 -10.45
C ALA A 311 -11.50 -4.73 -11.41
N LEU A 312 -11.19 -4.75 -12.70
CA LEU A 312 -11.91 -3.99 -13.74
C LEU A 312 -13.37 -4.44 -13.87
N LYS A 313 -13.63 -5.76 -13.78
CA LYS A 313 -15.00 -6.29 -13.75
C LYS A 313 -15.77 -5.77 -12.53
N ILE A 314 -15.17 -5.74 -11.35
CA ILE A 314 -15.80 -5.14 -10.16
C ILE A 314 -16.04 -3.64 -10.39
N ALA A 315 -15.04 -2.91 -10.88
CA ALA A 315 -15.13 -1.48 -11.15
C ALA A 315 -16.21 -1.13 -12.20
N SER A 316 -16.46 -2.00 -13.15
CA SER A 316 -17.53 -1.81 -14.16
C SER A 316 -18.95 -1.90 -13.59
N THR A 317 -19.11 -2.50 -12.41
CA THR A 317 -20.40 -2.56 -11.71
C THR A 317 -20.74 -1.30 -10.92
N PHE A 318 -19.80 -0.36 -10.81
CA PHE A 318 -20.03 0.87 -10.08
C PHE A 318 -21.07 1.72 -10.79
N LYS A 319 -22.18 1.94 -10.12
CA LYS A 319 -23.18 2.90 -10.56
C LYS A 319 -22.65 4.31 -10.39
N GLU A 320 -23.15 5.25 -11.18
CA GLU A 320 -22.87 6.66 -10.91
C GLU A 320 -23.27 7.00 -9.48
N THR A 321 -22.32 7.46 -8.71
CA THR A 321 -22.61 7.91 -7.34
C THR A 321 -23.51 9.14 -7.43
N PRO A 322 -24.64 9.16 -6.71
CA PRO A 322 -25.41 10.37 -6.54
C PRO A 322 -24.47 11.50 -6.08
N LYS A 323 -24.74 12.74 -6.52
CA LYS A 323 -24.03 13.91 -5.97
C LYS A 323 -24.25 13.90 -4.45
N THR A 324 -23.26 13.40 -3.71
CA THR A 324 -23.29 13.47 -2.25
C THR A 324 -22.85 14.86 -1.83
N GLU A 325 -23.62 15.47 -0.93
CA GLU A 325 -23.34 16.82 -0.42
C GLU A 325 -22.04 16.90 0.37
N SER A 326 -21.49 15.78 0.86
CA SER A 326 -20.18 15.72 1.49
C SER A 326 -19.56 14.32 1.40
N THR A 327 -18.24 14.26 1.27
CA THR A 327 -17.44 13.02 1.35
C THR A 327 -16.43 13.15 2.50
N PRO A 328 -16.89 13.06 3.76
CA PRO A 328 -16.01 13.28 4.89
C PRO A 328 -14.97 12.18 5.01
N ILE A 329 -13.74 12.60 5.30
CA ILE A 329 -12.65 11.72 5.70
C ILE A 329 -12.56 11.76 7.23
N GLN A 330 -12.61 10.61 7.86
CA GLN A 330 -12.46 10.48 9.31
C GLN A 330 -11.29 9.55 9.59
N ILE A 331 -10.45 9.94 10.53
CA ILE A 331 -9.22 9.19 10.85
C ILE A 331 -9.13 9.03 12.36
N LYS A 332 -8.79 7.82 12.80
CA LYS A 332 -8.43 7.52 14.19
C LYS A 332 -7.17 6.70 14.21
N GLU A 333 -6.18 7.19 14.91
CA GLU A 333 -4.99 6.43 15.28
C GLU A 333 -5.21 5.83 16.68
N SER A 334 -4.97 4.54 16.81
CA SER A 334 -5.02 3.81 18.08
C SER A 334 -3.68 3.18 18.36
N LEU A 335 -3.11 3.45 19.52
CA LEU A 335 -1.83 2.92 19.97
C LEU A 335 -2.06 1.81 20.98
N LEU A 336 -1.65 0.59 20.65
CA LEU A 336 -1.73 -0.59 21.50
C LEU A 336 -0.37 -0.91 22.09
N THR A 337 -0.31 -1.16 23.41
CA THR A 337 0.88 -1.74 24.05
C THR A 337 0.74 -3.25 24.07
N LEU A 338 1.46 -3.92 23.18
CA LEU A 338 1.37 -5.37 22.97
C LEU A 338 2.57 -6.06 23.60
N ALA A 339 2.32 -7.14 24.35
CA ALA A 339 3.37 -7.96 24.93
C ALA A 339 4.10 -8.76 23.84
N HIS A 340 5.36 -9.10 24.09
CA HIS A 340 6.11 -10.09 23.32
C HIS A 340 5.90 -11.49 23.90
N ARG A 341 6.20 -12.51 23.09
CA ARG A 341 6.12 -13.93 23.51
C ARG A 341 7.07 -14.27 24.65
N ASN A 342 8.19 -13.56 24.76
CA ASN A 342 9.13 -13.75 25.88
C ASN A 342 8.56 -13.33 27.25
N GLY A 343 7.38 -12.68 27.28
CA GLY A 343 6.71 -12.26 28.50
C GLY A 343 7.30 -11.03 29.18
N THR A 344 8.46 -10.55 28.75
CA THR A 344 9.17 -9.43 29.39
C THR A 344 9.09 -8.15 28.60
N ASN A 345 9.15 -8.20 27.28
CA ASN A 345 9.16 -7.05 26.40
C ASN A 345 7.74 -6.66 25.94
N LYS A 346 7.59 -5.40 25.58
CA LYS A 346 6.36 -4.85 24.99
C LYS A 346 6.72 -3.92 23.84
N SER A 347 5.86 -3.85 22.83
CA SER A 347 5.94 -2.88 21.74
C SER A 347 4.67 -2.04 21.69
N ASN A 348 4.83 -0.76 21.41
CA ASN A 348 3.72 0.10 21.05
C ASN A 348 3.46 -0.05 19.55
N VAL A 349 2.26 -0.46 19.19
CA VAL A 349 1.87 -0.73 17.80
C VAL A 349 0.64 0.11 17.47
N GLY A 350 0.81 1.03 16.53
CA GLY A 350 -0.26 1.89 16.04
C GLY A 350 -1.08 1.22 14.94
N ILE A 351 -2.39 1.45 14.98
CA ILE A 351 -3.33 1.11 13.93
C ILE A 351 -3.98 2.39 13.46
N LEU A 352 -3.97 2.64 12.17
CA LEU A 352 -4.68 3.78 11.60
C LEU A 352 -5.96 3.32 10.92
N THR A 353 -7.09 3.81 11.41
CA THR A 353 -8.41 3.56 10.83
C THR A 353 -8.87 4.81 10.09
N VAL A 354 -9.20 4.66 8.82
CA VAL A 354 -9.74 5.71 7.95
C VAL A 354 -11.13 5.32 7.50
N ILE A 355 -12.09 6.23 7.61
CA ILE A 355 -13.42 6.08 7.00
C ILE A 355 -13.61 7.19 5.97
N ILE A 356 -14.08 6.81 4.79
CA ILE A 356 -14.41 7.73 3.72
C ILE A 356 -15.88 7.56 3.38
N ASN A 357 -16.66 8.64 3.50
CA ASN A 357 -18.07 8.71 3.16
C ASN A 357 -18.96 7.62 3.82
N LYS A 358 -18.54 7.04 4.94
CA LYS A 358 -19.23 5.93 5.62
C LYS A 358 -19.33 4.62 4.81
N ASP A 359 -18.82 4.58 3.58
CA ASP A 359 -18.94 3.46 2.65
C ASP A 359 -17.65 2.64 2.54
N LEU A 360 -16.51 3.25 2.83
CA LEU A 360 -15.19 2.64 2.78
C LEU A 360 -14.48 2.81 4.13
N ALA A 361 -13.97 1.72 4.69
CA ALA A 361 -13.03 1.73 5.80
C ALA A 361 -11.69 1.13 5.38
N LEU A 362 -10.59 1.83 5.69
CA LEU A 362 -9.22 1.33 5.52
C LEU A 362 -8.61 1.17 6.91
N VAL A 363 -8.00 0.01 7.15
CA VAL A 363 -7.31 -0.29 8.41
C VAL A 363 -5.86 -0.61 8.10
N ALA A 364 -4.97 0.33 8.41
CA ALA A 364 -3.53 0.20 8.20
C ALA A 364 -2.87 -0.49 9.39
N ILE A 365 -2.18 -1.60 9.12
CA ILE A 365 -1.48 -2.44 10.09
C ILE A 365 -0.01 -2.54 9.68
N PRO A 366 0.95 -2.24 10.59
CA PRO A 366 2.38 -2.17 10.27
C PRO A 366 3.07 -3.54 10.35
N GLY A 367 2.54 -4.53 9.67
CA GLY A 367 3.08 -5.90 9.66
C GLY A 367 2.38 -6.78 8.64
N GLU A 368 2.55 -8.08 8.79
CA GLU A 368 2.04 -9.11 7.91
C GLU A 368 0.94 -9.93 8.59
N PRO A 369 -0.29 -9.39 8.65
CA PRO A 369 -1.40 -10.11 9.29
C PRO A 369 -1.76 -11.36 8.50
N PHE A 370 -2.13 -12.42 9.20
CA PHE A 370 -2.69 -13.63 8.61
C PHE A 370 -4.10 -13.35 8.09
N ILE A 371 -4.50 -14.07 7.04
CA ILE A 371 -5.77 -13.84 6.34
C ILE A 371 -6.99 -13.94 7.24
N SER A 372 -6.94 -14.75 8.28
CA SER A 372 -8.01 -14.84 9.28
C SER A 372 -8.37 -13.50 9.90
N HIS A 373 -7.38 -12.61 10.09
CA HIS A 373 -7.61 -11.27 10.61
C HIS A 373 -8.38 -10.38 9.63
N GLN A 374 -8.15 -10.52 8.32
CA GLN A 374 -8.94 -9.83 7.30
C GLN A 374 -10.38 -10.33 7.28
N ILE A 375 -10.57 -11.64 7.35
CA ILE A 375 -11.89 -12.26 7.39
C ILE A 375 -12.64 -11.81 8.64
N GLU A 376 -12.00 -11.83 9.80
CA GLU A 376 -12.58 -11.39 11.07
C GLU A 376 -12.97 -9.91 11.04
N LEU A 377 -12.04 -9.03 10.60
CA LEU A 377 -12.30 -7.60 10.48
C LEU A 377 -13.50 -7.33 9.57
N THR A 378 -13.53 -7.97 8.40
CA THR A 378 -14.62 -7.80 7.43
C THR A 378 -15.97 -8.28 8.00
N SER A 379 -15.98 -9.39 8.73
CA SER A 379 -17.21 -9.95 9.31
C SER A 379 -17.77 -9.10 10.46
N LYS A 380 -16.91 -8.43 11.24
CA LYS A 380 -17.27 -7.62 12.40
C LYS A 380 -17.48 -6.14 12.09
N SER A 381 -16.97 -5.66 10.97
CA SER A 381 -17.10 -4.26 10.58
C SER A 381 -18.53 -3.90 10.20
N PRO A 382 -19.06 -2.77 10.70
CA PRO A 382 -20.34 -2.24 10.25
C PRO A 382 -20.27 -1.62 8.83
N ILE A 383 -19.09 -1.46 8.26
CA ILE A 383 -18.89 -0.94 6.90
C ILE A 383 -18.58 -2.11 5.96
N LYS A 384 -19.42 -2.29 4.93
CA LYS A 384 -19.31 -3.40 3.99
C LYS A 384 -17.97 -3.42 3.25
N ASN A 385 -17.49 -2.26 2.80
CA ASN A 385 -16.21 -2.14 2.11
C ASN A 385 -15.10 -1.82 3.12
N THR A 386 -14.81 -2.75 4.01
CA THR A 386 -13.69 -2.66 4.94
C THR A 386 -12.49 -3.43 4.38
N LEU A 387 -11.36 -2.74 4.24
CA LEU A 387 -10.12 -3.25 3.68
C LEU A 387 -8.98 -3.14 4.71
N ILE A 388 -8.26 -4.23 4.91
CA ILE A 388 -6.98 -4.21 5.62
C ILE A 388 -5.87 -3.77 4.66
N LEU A 389 -4.97 -2.93 5.14
CA LEU A 389 -3.71 -2.59 4.48
C LEU A 389 -2.60 -3.16 5.36
N GLY A 390 -2.01 -4.26 4.91
CA GLY A 390 -0.81 -4.83 5.51
C GLY A 390 0.43 -4.01 5.15
N LEU A 391 1.52 -4.21 5.89
CA LEU A 391 2.80 -3.53 5.65
C LEU A 391 2.65 -2.00 5.56
N ALA A 392 1.71 -1.45 6.33
CA ALA A 392 1.31 -0.07 6.25
C ALA A 392 1.91 0.74 7.40
N TYR A 393 2.90 1.60 7.07
CA TYR A 393 3.53 2.51 8.02
C TYR A 393 2.85 3.88 7.99
N HIS A 394 2.54 4.44 9.17
CA HIS A 394 1.85 5.73 9.27
C HIS A 394 2.43 6.66 10.34
N GLY A 395 3.58 6.33 10.92
CA GLY A 395 4.27 7.19 11.88
C GLY A 395 5.00 6.44 13.01
N LYS A 396 5.45 7.18 14.01
CA LYS A 396 6.25 6.65 15.14
C LYS A 396 5.60 5.50 15.89
N GLY A 397 4.26 5.47 15.94
CA GLY A 397 3.50 4.42 16.62
C GLY A 397 3.31 3.14 15.79
N SER A 398 3.85 3.07 14.57
CA SER A 398 3.63 1.94 13.68
C SER A 398 4.92 1.25 13.24
N PRO A 399 5.75 0.72 14.18
CA PRO A 399 6.94 -0.03 13.81
C PRO A 399 6.53 -1.28 13.02
N PHE A 400 7.37 -1.71 12.07
CA PHE A 400 7.14 -2.99 11.39
C PHE A 400 7.27 -4.15 12.38
N VAL A 401 6.21 -4.94 12.54
CA VAL A 401 6.11 -6.00 13.54
C VAL A 401 6.17 -7.42 12.94
N VAL A 402 6.68 -7.56 11.75
CA VAL A 402 6.78 -8.83 11.00
C VAL A 402 5.42 -9.54 10.89
N TYR A 403 5.40 -10.86 11.03
CA TYR A 403 4.16 -11.64 10.96
C TYR A 403 3.26 -11.41 12.17
N ILE A 404 1.95 -11.36 11.90
CA ILE A 404 0.88 -11.25 12.90
C ILE A 404 -0.05 -12.44 12.74
N PRO A 405 0.33 -13.61 13.33
CA PRO A 405 -0.48 -14.82 13.27
C PRO A 405 -1.69 -14.74 14.21
N THR A 406 -2.62 -15.67 14.03
CA THR A 406 -3.70 -15.92 15.01
C THR A 406 -3.21 -16.78 16.18
N VAL A 407 -3.94 -16.75 17.30
CA VAL A 407 -3.72 -17.68 18.44
C VAL A 407 -3.68 -19.14 17.95
N GLN A 408 -4.59 -19.51 17.05
CA GLN A 408 -4.65 -20.87 16.50
C GLN A 408 -3.41 -21.20 15.67
N ALA A 409 -2.96 -20.29 14.80
CA ALA A 409 -1.78 -20.50 13.98
C ALA A 409 -0.51 -20.63 14.82
N VAL A 410 -0.41 -19.89 15.93
CA VAL A 410 0.72 -20.03 16.87
C VAL A 410 0.75 -21.44 17.50
N LYS A 411 -0.39 -21.99 17.88
CA LYS A 411 -0.50 -23.37 18.40
C LYS A 411 -0.14 -24.43 17.37
N GLU A 412 -0.47 -24.16 16.10
CA GLU A 412 -0.13 -25.04 14.98
C GLU A 412 1.37 -25.06 14.67
N GLY A 413 2.04 -23.93 14.88
CA GLY A 413 3.48 -23.79 14.65
C GLY A 413 3.84 -23.43 13.20
N GLY A 414 5.11 -23.60 12.88
CA GLY A 414 5.68 -23.34 11.55
C GLY A 414 5.99 -21.87 11.30
N TYR A 415 6.56 -21.62 10.12
CA TYR A 415 6.99 -20.30 9.69
C TYR A 415 5.82 -19.29 9.65
N GLY A 416 6.12 -18.05 9.94
CA GLY A 416 5.13 -16.96 10.04
C GLY A 416 4.30 -16.99 11.32
N ALA A 417 4.20 -18.14 12.01
CA ALA A 417 3.41 -18.31 13.22
C ALA A 417 4.27 -18.52 14.47
N ALA A 418 4.95 -19.65 14.59
CA ALA A 418 5.91 -19.90 15.68
C ALA A 418 7.25 -19.22 15.42
N GLU A 419 7.63 -19.15 14.17
CA GLU A 419 8.83 -18.49 13.68
C GLU A 419 8.48 -17.14 13.06
N CYS A 420 9.40 -16.19 13.03
CA CYS A 420 9.24 -14.85 12.43
C CYS A 420 8.09 -14.02 13.01
N SER A 421 7.59 -14.34 14.20
CA SER A 421 6.62 -13.53 14.92
C SER A 421 7.02 -13.45 16.39
N PHE A 422 7.10 -12.24 16.93
CA PHE A 422 7.59 -12.01 18.30
C PHE A 422 6.51 -11.48 19.25
N LEU A 423 5.42 -10.91 18.72
CA LEU A 423 4.32 -10.46 19.55
C LEU A 423 3.60 -11.64 20.20
N ALA A 424 2.95 -11.39 21.33
CA ALA A 424 2.10 -12.39 22.00
C ALA A 424 1.08 -12.96 21.02
N ALA A 425 0.69 -14.22 21.25
CA ALA A 425 -0.16 -14.95 20.32
C ALA A 425 -1.49 -14.26 20.00
N ASP A 426 -2.03 -13.51 20.96
CA ASP A 426 -3.31 -12.80 20.84
C ASP A 426 -3.20 -11.35 20.33
N ALA A 427 -2.00 -10.95 19.89
CA ALA A 427 -1.75 -9.58 19.45
C ALA A 427 -2.59 -9.20 18.22
N GLY A 428 -2.72 -10.12 17.26
CA GLY A 428 -3.52 -9.90 16.05
C GLY A 428 -5.01 -9.69 16.37
N GLU A 429 -5.59 -10.55 17.21
CA GLU A 429 -6.99 -10.43 17.64
C GLU A 429 -7.25 -9.11 18.39
N LYS A 430 -6.30 -8.65 19.20
CA LYS A 430 -6.36 -7.34 19.86
C LYS A 430 -6.34 -6.18 18.86
N MET A 431 -5.48 -6.26 17.84
CA MET A 431 -5.43 -5.25 16.78
C MET A 431 -6.75 -5.17 16.01
N ILE A 432 -7.34 -6.32 15.65
CA ILE A 432 -8.60 -6.36 14.92
C ILE A 432 -9.76 -5.85 15.78
N SER A 433 -9.81 -6.23 17.06
CA SER A 433 -10.82 -5.74 18.00
C SER A 433 -10.76 -4.20 18.12
N GLU A 434 -9.55 -3.62 18.26
CA GLU A 434 -9.37 -2.17 18.33
C GLU A 434 -9.76 -1.49 17.00
N ALA A 435 -9.45 -2.08 15.86
CA ALA A 435 -9.86 -1.56 14.56
C ALA A 435 -11.39 -1.49 14.43
N VAL A 436 -12.11 -2.54 14.84
CA VAL A 436 -13.58 -2.56 14.86
C VAL A 436 -14.15 -1.47 15.78
N LEU A 437 -13.60 -1.34 17.01
CA LEU A 437 -14.00 -0.29 17.95
C LEU A 437 -13.74 1.12 17.37
N SER A 438 -12.62 1.30 16.66
CA SER A 438 -12.28 2.55 16.00
C SER A 438 -13.28 2.91 14.91
N ILE A 439 -13.66 1.95 14.05
CA ILE A 439 -14.71 2.14 13.03
C ILE A 439 -16.03 2.54 13.68
N GLN A 440 -16.45 1.82 14.72
CA GLN A 440 -17.71 2.13 15.43
C GLN A 440 -17.68 3.51 16.08
N SER A 441 -16.55 3.91 16.68
CA SER A 441 -16.36 5.22 17.28
C SER A 441 -16.47 6.35 16.27
N LEU A 442 -15.81 6.22 15.13
CA LEU A 442 -15.84 7.22 14.06
C LEU A 442 -17.25 7.39 13.47
N LEU A 443 -17.99 6.30 13.28
CA LEU A 443 -19.37 6.36 12.79
C LEU A 443 -20.33 7.08 13.76
N LYS A 444 -20.13 6.94 15.07
CA LYS A 444 -20.94 7.62 16.09
C LYS A 444 -20.73 9.16 16.07
N GLN A 445 -19.52 9.61 15.77
CA GLN A 445 -19.21 11.06 15.71
C GLN A 445 -19.94 11.81 14.58
N THR A 446 -20.44 11.10 13.57
CA THR A 446 -21.16 11.68 12.43
C THR A 446 -22.68 11.68 12.60
N THR A 447 -23.20 11.09 13.68
CA THR A 447 -24.64 11.15 13.97
C THR A 447 -24.88 12.41 14.82
N PRO A 448 -25.65 13.43 14.35
CA PRO A 448 -26.00 14.56 15.18
C PRO A 448 -26.67 14.02 16.46
N SER A 449 -26.23 14.46 17.62
CA SER A 449 -26.99 14.27 18.85
C SER A 449 -28.40 14.86 18.64
N LYS A 450 -29.40 14.00 18.71
CA LYS A 450 -30.81 14.41 18.65
C LYS A 450 -31.16 15.32 19.81
#